data_1f2017ccd5b5acac9bf54a991a342636
#
_entry.id   1f2017ccd5b5acac9bf54a991a342636
#
_cell.length_a   1.000
_cell.length_b   1.000
_cell.length_c   1.000
_cell.angle_alpha   90.00
_cell.angle_beta   90.00
_cell.angle_gamma   90.00
#
_symmetry.space_group_name_H-M   'P 1'
#
loop_
_entity.id
_entity.type
_entity.pdbx_description
1 polymer ?
#
loop_
_entity_poly.entity_id
_entity_poly.type
_entity_poly.pdbx_seq_one_letter_code
_entity_poly.pdbx_strand_id
1 'polypeptide(L)'
;SKILMTRHRYGSTVVKGDAELRDKYGLPIFIGEFGHWNGGTDMTAQIVSNMKSSGIGYTYWPFKKMDNWESLLGFDTPEGWQQISAFVSAQRDTPVQIQIALGNIDVEKARKTMEDYLENCLFRNCFERAEVKEGLKFK
;
A
#
# COMPACT_ATOMS: atom_id res chain seq x y z
N SER A 1 1.43 -28.77 -15.30
CA SER A 1 0.49 -28.01 -14.46
C SER A 1 0.83 -26.53 -14.55
N LYS A 2 -0.19 -25.67 -14.50
CA LYS A 2 0.00 -24.19 -14.53
C LYS A 2 -0.12 -23.68 -13.10
N ILE A 3 0.90 -23.93 -12.28
CA ILE A 3 0.95 -23.48 -10.89
C ILE A 3 1.97 -22.35 -10.79
N LEU A 4 1.59 -21.27 -10.12
CA LEU A 4 2.43 -20.14 -9.75
C LEU A 4 2.39 -20.02 -8.23
N MET A 5 3.53 -19.96 -7.57
CA MET A 5 3.62 -19.66 -6.16
C MET A 5 3.69 -18.14 -5.96
N THR A 6 2.85 -17.60 -5.09
CA THR A 6 2.91 -16.17 -4.74
C THR A 6 3.28 -15.98 -3.27
N ARG A 7 4.01 -14.90 -2.98
CA ARG A 7 4.40 -14.49 -1.63
C ARG A 7 4.34 -12.97 -1.51
N HIS A 8 4.21 -12.49 -0.27
CA HIS A 8 4.40 -11.08 0.08
C HIS A 8 5.70 -10.92 0.86
N ARG A 9 6.43 -9.84 0.60
CA ARG A 9 7.70 -9.54 1.28
C ARG A 9 7.76 -8.11 1.75
N TYR A 10 7.93 -7.96 3.04
CA TYR A 10 8.11 -6.68 3.71
C TYR A 10 9.33 -6.72 4.62
N GLY A 11 10.06 -5.62 4.67
CA GLY A 11 11.16 -5.44 5.60
C GLY A 11 12.43 -6.26 5.34
N SER A 12 12.56 -6.91 4.18
CA SER A 12 13.74 -7.73 3.86
C SER A 12 14.16 -7.58 2.40
N THR A 13 15.47 -7.35 2.20
CA THR A 13 16.09 -7.34 0.87
C THR A 13 16.44 -8.73 0.35
N VAL A 14 16.40 -9.76 1.20
CA VAL A 14 16.86 -11.12 0.88
C VAL A 14 15.75 -11.90 0.17
N VAL A 15 16.00 -12.31 -1.07
CA VAL A 15 15.11 -13.14 -1.88
C VAL A 15 15.69 -14.55 -2.17
N LYS A 16 16.83 -14.88 -1.56
CA LYS A 16 17.53 -16.16 -1.80
C LYS A 16 16.61 -17.35 -1.54
N GLY A 17 15.89 -17.38 -0.43
CA GLY A 17 14.98 -18.49 -0.10
C GLY A 17 13.83 -18.67 -1.10
N ASP A 18 13.41 -17.61 -1.80
CA ASP A 18 12.39 -17.70 -2.84
C ASP A 18 12.98 -18.33 -4.11
N ALA A 19 14.21 -17.95 -4.47
CA ALA A 19 14.93 -18.57 -5.59
C ALA A 19 15.18 -20.06 -5.32
N GLU A 20 15.62 -20.44 -4.11
CA GLU A 20 15.81 -21.84 -3.70
C GLU A 20 14.51 -22.66 -3.77
N LEU A 21 13.38 -22.10 -3.35
CA LEU A 21 12.08 -22.75 -3.45
C LEU A 21 11.66 -22.94 -4.92
N ARG A 22 11.85 -21.93 -5.77
CA ARG A 22 11.59 -22.02 -7.21
C ARG A 22 12.37 -23.18 -7.80
N ASP A 23 13.66 -23.22 -7.53
CA ASP A 23 14.58 -24.21 -8.13
C ASP A 23 14.29 -25.63 -7.59
N LYS A 24 13.97 -25.74 -6.30
CA LYS A 24 13.64 -27.03 -5.66
C LYS A 24 12.37 -27.67 -6.24
N TYR A 25 11.35 -26.86 -6.51
CA TYR A 25 10.04 -27.38 -6.93
C TYR A 25 9.78 -27.22 -8.44
N GLY A 26 10.66 -26.54 -9.17
CA GLY A 26 10.47 -26.25 -10.59
C GLY A 26 9.24 -25.38 -10.87
N LEU A 27 8.82 -24.57 -9.91
CA LEU A 27 7.62 -23.73 -10.00
C LEU A 27 8.00 -22.25 -10.01
N PRO A 28 7.42 -21.45 -10.91
CA PRO A 28 7.65 -20.01 -10.89
C PRO A 28 7.16 -19.38 -9.58
N ILE A 29 7.95 -18.42 -9.08
CA ILE A 29 7.58 -17.61 -7.90
C ILE A 29 7.35 -16.18 -8.34
N PHE A 30 6.31 -15.59 -7.76
CA PHE A 30 5.94 -14.20 -7.96
C PHE A 30 5.75 -13.51 -6.60
N ILE A 31 6.40 -12.38 -6.40
CA ILE A 31 6.20 -11.56 -5.21
C ILE A 31 5.04 -10.61 -5.49
N GLY A 32 3.86 -10.98 -4.98
CA GLY A 32 2.60 -10.26 -5.21
C GLY A 32 2.57 -8.89 -4.53
N GLU A 33 3.32 -8.74 -3.45
CA GLU A 33 3.51 -7.46 -2.76
C GLU A 33 4.91 -7.38 -2.17
N PHE A 34 5.54 -6.24 -2.33
CA PHE A 34 6.72 -5.90 -1.57
C PHE A 34 6.77 -4.40 -1.26
N GLY A 35 7.42 -4.06 -0.18
CA GLY A 35 7.67 -2.70 0.27
C GLY A 35 8.65 -2.71 1.43
N HIS A 36 9.12 -1.56 1.83
CA HIS A 36 10.01 -1.44 2.97
C HIS A 36 9.52 -0.35 3.91
N TRP A 37 9.10 -0.74 5.10
CA TRP A 37 8.40 0.12 6.08
C TRP A 37 9.27 1.26 6.62
N ASN A 38 10.59 1.15 6.53
CA ASN A 38 11.52 2.16 7.04
C ASN A 38 12.75 2.38 6.14
N GLY A 39 12.71 1.91 4.88
CA GLY A 39 13.94 1.70 4.13
C GLY A 39 14.30 2.71 3.07
N GLY A 40 13.41 3.60 2.72
CA GLY A 40 13.69 4.59 1.68
C GLY A 40 14.05 3.99 0.31
N THR A 41 14.59 4.86 -0.54
CA THR A 41 14.94 4.58 -1.94
C THR A 41 15.95 3.43 -2.10
N ASP A 42 16.99 3.40 -1.28
CA ASP A 42 18.09 2.44 -1.42
C ASP A 42 17.64 1.02 -1.14
N MET A 43 16.83 0.82 -0.10
CA MET A 43 16.30 -0.51 0.24
C MET A 43 15.36 -1.01 -0.84
N THR A 44 14.48 -0.17 -1.35
CA THR A 44 13.58 -0.51 -2.46
C THR A 44 14.38 -0.89 -3.70
N ALA A 45 15.41 -0.11 -4.05
CA ALA A 45 16.30 -0.39 -5.17
C ALA A 45 17.04 -1.73 -5.01
N GLN A 46 17.48 -2.05 -3.80
CA GLN A 46 18.16 -3.31 -3.50
C GLN A 46 17.21 -4.51 -3.63
N ILE A 47 15.99 -4.42 -3.09
CA ILE A 47 14.97 -5.47 -3.24
C ILE A 47 14.69 -5.72 -4.73
N VAL A 48 14.44 -4.66 -5.50
CA VAL A 48 14.20 -4.75 -6.95
C VAL A 48 15.37 -5.40 -7.67
N SER A 49 16.60 -5.00 -7.36
CA SER A 49 17.81 -5.57 -7.94
C SER A 49 17.94 -7.07 -7.65
N ASN A 50 17.68 -7.46 -6.40
CA ASN A 50 17.76 -8.86 -5.97
C ASN A 50 16.68 -9.73 -6.63
N MET A 51 15.46 -9.22 -6.76
CA MET A 51 14.40 -9.94 -7.48
C MET A 51 14.71 -10.11 -8.95
N LYS A 52 15.17 -9.04 -9.61
CA LYS A 52 15.59 -9.10 -11.02
C LYS A 52 16.72 -10.09 -11.25
N SER A 53 17.80 -10.04 -10.46
CA SER A 53 18.94 -10.95 -10.59
C SER A 53 18.58 -12.40 -10.31
N SER A 54 17.56 -12.64 -9.48
CA SER A 54 17.04 -13.98 -9.16
C SER A 54 15.97 -14.47 -10.14
N GLY A 55 15.59 -13.69 -11.15
CA GLY A 55 14.53 -14.05 -12.10
C GLY A 55 13.15 -14.20 -11.45
N ILE A 56 12.86 -13.41 -10.39
CA ILE A 56 11.60 -13.44 -9.67
C ILE A 56 10.74 -12.26 -10.14
N GLY A 57 9.52 -12.56 -10.60
CA GLY A 57 8.52 -11.54 -10.94
C GLY A 57 7.95 -10.89 -9.69
N TYR A 58 7.57 -9.62 -9.80
CA TYR A 58 7.08 -8.87 -8.64
C TYR A 58 6.12 -7.73 -9.00
N THR A 59 5.33 -7.30 -8.00
CA THR A 59 4.57 -6.04 -7.99
C THR A 59 4.86 -5.26 -6.73
N TYR A 60 4.86 -3.93 -6.86
CA TYR A 60 5.07 -3.02 -5.73
C TYR A 60 3.75 -2.69 -5.04
N TRP A 61 3.79 -2.58 -3.70
CA TRP A 61 2.66 -2.16 -2.89
C TRP A 61 3.12 -1.13 -1.83
N PRO A 62 2.32 -0.06 -1.61
CA PRO A 62 1.10 0.29 -2.32
C PRO A 62 1.36 1.17 -3.55
N PHE A 63 0.58 0.94 -4.60
CA PHE A 63 0.68 1.77 -5.81
C PHE A 63 0.20 3.20 -5.56
N LYS A 64 -0.98 3.35 -4.95
CA LYS A 64 -1.58 4.64 -4.62
C LYS A 64 -2.23 4.60 -3.25
N LYS A 65 -1.93 5.57 -2.40
CA LYS A 65 -2.52 5.67 -1.06
C LYS A 65 -2.49 7.11 -0.53
N MET A 66 -3.56 7.48 0.15
CA MET A 66 -3.62 8.73 0.90
C MET A 66 -2.63 8.66 2.07
N ASP A 67 -1.91 9.75 2.30
CA ASP A 67 -1.05 9.93 3.48
C ASP A 67 -0.11 8.76 3.82
N ASN A 68 0.46 8.15 2.77
CA ASN A 68 1.42 7.07 2.93
C ASN A 68 2.66 7.35 2.09
N TRP A 69 3.79 7.57 2.74
CA TRP A 69 5.06 7.91 2.11
C TRP A 69 5.66 6.78 1.24
N GLU A 70 5.26 5.54 1.46
CA GLU A 70 5.72 4.38 0.68
C GLU A 70 4.96 4.20 -0.64
N SER A 71 3.80 4.84 -0.82
CA SER A 71 3.06 4.69 -2.07
C SER A 71 3.74 5.40 -3.24
N LEU A 72 3.70 4.81 -4.43
CA LEU A 72 4.23 5.44 -5.64
C LEU A 72 3.47 6.74 -5.96
N LEU A 73 2.15 6.71 -5.81
CA LEU A 73 1.29 7.88 -5.94
C LEU A 73 0.68 8.24 -4.59
N GLY A 74 0.70 9.51 -4.26
CA GLY A 74 -0.01 10.08 -3.12
C GLY A 74 -1.13 11.00 -3.56
N PHE A 75 -2.04 11.33 -2.65
CA PHE A 75 -3.03 12.38 -2.79
C PHE A 75 -3.33 12.99 -1.41
N ASP A 76 -3.80 14.23 -1.40
CA ASP A 76 -3.99 14.98 -0.18
C ASP A 76 -5.14 14.46 0.66
N THR A 77 -4.91 14.44 1.97
CA THR A 77 -5.94 14.11 2.97
C THR A 77 -6.99 15.23 2.98
N PRO A 78 -8.27 14.94 2.76
CA PRO A 78 -9.29 15.98 2.76
C PRO A 78 -9.52 16.56 4.17
N GLU A 79 -9.95 17.80 4.23
CA GLU A 79 -10.37 18.42 5.48
C GLU A 79 -11.50 17.59 6.14
N GLY A 80 -11.43 17.41 7.45
CA GLY A 80 -12.42 16.64 8.21
C GLY A 80 -12.20 15.12 8.19
N TRP A 81 -11.14 14.60 7.56
CA TRP A 81 -10.85 13.16 7.53
C TRP A 81 -10.75 12.52 8.92
N GLN A 82 -10.31 13.28 9.91
CA GLN A 82 -10.18 12.78 11.29
C GLN A 82 -11.52 12.29 11.87
N GLN A 83 -12.64 12.97 11.58
CA GLN A 83 -13.94 12.50 12.07
C GLN A 83 -14.39 11.20 11.39
N ILE A 84 -14.06 11.03 10.09
CA ILE A 84 -14.32 9.77 9.38
C ILE A 84 -13.49 8.64 10.01
N SER A 85 -12.20 8.87 10.21
CA SER A 85 -11.28 7.91 10.82
C SER A 85 -11.73 7.55 12.25
N ALA A 86 -12.10 8.54 13.05
CA ALA A 86 -12.61 8.31 14.40
C ALA A 86 -13.90 7.50 14.40
N PHE A 87 -14.85 7.81 13.50
CA PHE A 87 -16.09 7.05 13.37
C PHE A 87 -15.84 5.60 12.97
N VAL A 88 -14.95 5.38 11.98
CA VAL A 88 -14.61 4.02 11.51
C VAL A 88 -13.91 3.19 12.58
N SER A 89 -13.06 3.82 13.40
CA SER A 89 -12.33 3.17 14.49
C SER A 89 -13.12 3.00 15.77
N ALA A 90 -14.29 3.64 15.90
CA ALA A 90 -15.12 3.53 17.09
C ALA A 90 -15.67 2.10 17.24
N GLN A 91 -15.77 1.63 18.50
CA GLN A 91 -16.45 0.38 18.81
C GLN A 91 -17.95 0.50 18.50
N ARG A 92 -18.52 -0.51 17.84
CA ARG A 92 -19.91 -0.54 17.38
C ARG A 92 -20.56 -1.91 17.59
N ASP A 93 -20.14 -2.61 18.65
CA ASP A 93 -20.59 -3.98 18.96
C ASP A 93 -21.97 -4.00 19.65
N THR A 94 -22.38 -2.87 20.22
CA THR A 94 -23.66 -2.72 20.91
C THR A 94 -24.47 -1.54 20.38
N PRO A 95 -25.82 -1.55 20.50
CA PRO A 95 -26.66 -0.42 20.12
C PRO A 95 -26.26 0.91 20.78
N VAL A 96 -25.81 0.87 22.02
CA VAL A 96 -25.35 2.07 22.74
C VAL A 96 -24.07 2.63 22.13
N GLN A 97 -23.10 1.80 21.80
CA GLN A 97 -21.86 2.22 21.12
C GLN A 97 -22.15 2.79 19.73
N ILE A 98 -23.10 2.22 18.99
CA ILE A 98 -23.54 2.74 17.71
C ILE A 98 -24.12 4.14 17.87
N GLN A 99 -25.01 4.36 18.87
CA GLN A 99 -25.60 5.68 19.12
C GLN A 99 -24.54 6.72 19.50
N ILE A 100 -23.55 6.34 20.31
CA ILE A 100 -22.43 7.22 20.68
C ILE A 100 -21.62 7.59 19.42
N ALA A 101 -21.27 6.61 18.61
CA ALA A 101 -20.50 6.85 17.38
C ALA A 101 -21.24 7.76 16.40
N LEU A 102 -22.54 7.55 16.21
CA LEU A 102 -23.40 8.39 15.37
C LEU A 102 -23.57 9.81 15.95
N GLY A 103 -23.64 9.96 17.27
CA GLY A 103 -23.74 11.26 17.92
C GLY A 103 -22.48 12.11 17.81
N ASN A 104 -21.33 11.48 17.51
CA ASN A 104 -20.03 12.14 17.40
C ASN A 104 -19.63 12.49 15.96
N ILE A 105 -20.46 12.17 14.96
CA ILE A 105 -20.19 12.49 13.56
C ILE A 105 -21.17 13.55 13.04
N ASP A 106 -20.63 14.60 12.44
CA ASP A 106 -21.38 15.53 11.62
C ASP A 106 -21.57 14.92 10.23
N VAL A 107 -22.76 14.43 9.94
CA VAL A 107 -23.07 13.69 8.72
C VAL A 107 -22.86 14.54 7.46
N GLU A 108 -23.26 15.82 7.48
CA GLU A 108 -23.11 16.72 6.33
C GLU A 108 -21.64 17.02 6.06
N LYS A 109 -20.87 17.28 7.10
CA LYS A 109 -19.44 17.48 6.99
C LYS A 109 -18.73 16.19 6.56
N ALA A 110 -19.15 15.03 7.07
CA ALA A 110 -18.61 13.74 6.67
C ALA A 110 -18.87 13.45 5.17
N ARG A 111 -20.08 13.76 4.69
CA ARG A 111 -20.43 13.63 3.27
C ARG A 111 -19.52 14.50 2.40
N LYS A 112 -19.35 15.78 2.75
CA LYS A 112 -18.45 16.69 2.06
C LYS A 112 -17.01 16.17 2.06
N THR A 113 -16.52 15.70 3.21
CA THR A 113 -15.18 15.10 3.32
C THR A 113 -15.00 13.90 2.37
N MET A 114 -16.04 13.06 2.24
CA MET A 114 -15.98 11.92 1.32
C MET A 114 -16.03 12.33 -0.15
N GLU A 115 -16.76 13.38 -0.49
CA GLU A 115 -16.75 13.97 -1.84
C GLU A 115 -15.35 14.50 -2.19
N ASP A 116 -14.73 15.23 -1.27
CA ASP A 116 -13.36 15.73 -1.43
C ASP A 116 -12.34 14.59 -1.51
N TYR A 117 -12.52 13.52 -0.73
CA TYR A 117 -11.69 12.32 -0.85
C TYR A 117 -11.77 11.70 -2.24
N LEU A 118 -12.97 11.55 -2.79
CA LEU A 118 -13.17 11.00 -4.13
C LEU A 118 -12.53 11.87 -5.21
N GLU A 119 -12.63 13.20 -5.08
CA GLU A 119 -11.98 14.14 -5.99
C GLU A 119 -10.44 14.06 -5.87
N ASN A 120 -9.90 14.10 -4.63
CA ASN A 120 -8.47 14.05 -4.40
C ASN A 120 -7.83 12.75 -4.92
N CYS A 121 -8.55 11.62 -4.86
CA CYS A 121 -8.01 10.35 -5.32
C CYS A 121 -8.05 10.16 -6.83
N LEU A 122 -8.59 11.09 -7.62
CA LEU A 122 -8.50 11.02 -9.07
C LEU A 122 -7.04 11.20 -9.55
N PHE A 123 -6.65 10.48 -10.59
CA PHE A 123 -5.26 10.48 -11.07
C PHE A 123 -4.72 11.88 -11.36
N ARG A 124 -5.55 12.79 -11.88
CA ARG A 124 -5.18 14.18 -12.17
C ARG A 124 -4.80 14.99 -10.92
N ASN A 125 -5.27 14.56 -9.74
CA ASN A 125 -5.04 15.22 -8.46
C ASN A 125 -4.00 14.50 -7.60
N CYS A 126 -3.45 13.38 -8.10
CA CYS A 126 -2.38 12.66 -7.44
C CYS A 126 -1.02 13.28 -7.76
N PHE A 127 -0.10 13.14 -6.84
CA PHE A 127 1.31 13.47 -7.03
C PHE A 127 2.17 12.21 -6.99
N GLU A 128 3.23 12.19 -7.79
CA GLU A 128 4.20 11.11 -7.82
C GLU A 128 5.25 11.30 -6.73
N ARG A 129 5.60 10.24 -6.03
CA ARG A 129 6.70 10.24 -5.07
C ARG A 129 8.00 9.86 -5.80
N ALA A 130 8.80 10.88 -6.10
CA ALA A 130 10.02 10.71 -6.86
C ALA A 130 10.98 9.69 -6.24
N GLU A 131 11.12 9.70 -4.91
CA GLU A 131 11.98 8.77 -4.18
C GLU A 131 11.55 7.30 -4.37
N VAL A 132 10.26 7.02 -4.30
CA VAL A 132 9.72 5.67 -4.53
C VAL A 132 9.95 5.24 -5.98
N LYS A 133 9.66 6.13 -6.91
CA LYS A 133 9.89 5.88 -8.35
C LYS A 133 11.35 5.58 -8.64
N GLU A 134 12.27 6.35 -8.07
CA GLU A 134 13.70 6.14 -8.23
C GLU A 134 14.13 4.79 -7.64
N GLY A 135 13.65 4.44 -6.45
CA GLY A 135 13.91 3.13 -5.84
C GLY A 135 13.40 1.96 -6.68
N LEU A 136 12.25 2.12 -7.33
CA LEU A 136 11.69 1.11 -8.24
C LEU A 136 12.42 1.04 -9.59
N LYS A 137 13.24 2.03 -9.90
CA LYS A 137 13.99 2.14 -11.17
C LYS A 137 13.08 2.02 -12.40
N PHE A 138 11.93 2.66 -12.34
CA PHE A 138 11.12 2.89 -13.53
C PHE A 138 11.82 3.95 -14.41
N LYS A 139 12.00 3.56 -15.66
CA LYS A 139 12.52 4.48 -16.70
C LYS A 139 11.37 5.26 -17.30
#